data_4d3197d62db01e47de33a7642a6998fb
#
_entry.id   4d3197d62db01e47de33a7642a6998fb
#
_cell.length_a   1.000
_cell.length_b   1.000
_cell.length_c   1.000
_cell.angle_alpha   90.00
_cell.angle_beta   90.00
_cell.angle_gamma   90.00
#
_symmetry.space_group_name_H-M   'P 1'
#
loop_
_entity.id
_entity.type
_entity.pdbx_description
1 polymer ?
#
loop_
_entity_poly.entity_id
_entity_poly.type
_entity_poly.pdbx_seq_one_letter_code
_entity_poly.pdbx_strand_id
1 'polypeptide(L)'
;MATTVLPPVIQEYAGGTLAREQVSLWRDGWRRLRRNRLALAAVVYLVILVVLAVVALFWTPYKPNAFGSCETYATPSGAHPFGCDELGRDSLSRLMAGAQVSLLVGVGTAFIVLAIGVTLGLLAGYLRGWVDGVISLVINIFYGIPALLVALILYILMGPGLLTIMIAISATIWMDMARLVRGQTLSIREREFIEAAKASGARTGKILFGHIFPNAMGPIIVQATFVIPIAILTEAFLSFLGLGVPPPQADWGGMASEGLQAIRLVPHIVLAPSIALSVTLLAFNFFGDGLRDAFDPRQKR
;
A
#
# COMPACT_ATOMS: atom_id res chain seq x y z
N MET A 1 0.24 71.26 -6.92
CA MET A 1 0.00 69.83 -6.96
C MET A 1 1.35 69.12 -7.01
N ALA A 2 1.81 68.57 -5.88
CA ALA A 2 3.09 67.88 -5.80
C ALA A 2 2.86 66.38 -6.08
N THR A 3 3.32 65.93 -7.22
CA THR A 3 3.34 64.48 -7.56
C THR A 3 4.44 63.81 -6.76
N THR A 4 4.07 63.07 -5.72
CA THR A 4 4.97 62.26 -4.91
C THR A 4 5.41 61.05 -5.77
N VAL A 5 6.60 61.16 -6.38
CA VAL A 5 7.22 60.06 -7.09
C VAL A 5 7.82 59.11 -6.03
N LEU A 6 7.29 57.93 -5.92
CA LEU A 6 7.81 56.88 -5.02
C LEU A 6 9.23 56.49 -5.43
N PRO A 7 10.16 56.27 -4.47
CA PRO A 7 11.53 55.88 -4.78
C PRO A 7 11.58 54.55 -5.54
N PRO A 8 12.54 54.37 -6.46
CA PRO A 8 12.61 53.21 -7.38
C PRO A 8 12.63 51.84 -6.70
N VAL A 9 13.12 51.78 -5.46
CA VAL A 9 13.13 50.53 -4.64
C VAL A 9 11.71 50.05 -4.29
N ILE A 10 10.73 50.97 -4.13
CA ILE A 10 9.33 50.61 -3.84
C ILE A 10 8.58 50.15 -5.12
N GLN A 11 8.98 50.64 -6.30
CA GLN A 11 8.40 50.20 -7.56
C GLN A 11 8.82 48.77 -7.93
N GLU A 12 10.03 48.34 -7.53
CA GLU A 12 10.54 46.98 -7.79
C GLU A 12 9.80 45.95 -6.94
N TYR A 13 9.37 46.29 -5.72
CA TYR A 13 8.54 45.39 -4.88
C TYR A 13 7.07 45.36 -5.28
N ALA A 14 6.54 46.38 -5.93
CA ALA A 14 5.14 46.40 -6.37
C ALA A 14 4.88 45.64 -7.69
N GLY A 15 5.93 45.38 -8.49
CA GLY A 15 5.84 44.68 -9.78
C GLY A 15 6.11 43.18 -9.72
N GLY A 16 6.55 42.64 -8.57
CA GLY A 16 7.14 41.28 -8.48
C GLY A 16 6.29 40.18 -7.89
N THR A 17 5.11 40.45 -7.37
CA THR A 17 4.19 39.36 -6.98
C THR A 17 3.27 38.98 -8.12
N LEU A 18 3.82 38.40 -9.19
CA LEU A 18 3.01 37.56 -10.04
C LEU A 18 2.32 36.55 -9.11
N ALA A 19 1.01 36.70 -8.93
CA ALA A 19 0.18 35.74 -8.25
C ALA A 19 0.44 34.38 -8.92
N ARG A 20 1.33 33.54 -8.33
CA ARG A 20 1.51 32.17 -8.79
C ARG A 20 0.13 31.56 -8.72
N GLU A 21 -0.43 31.21 -9.88
CA GLU A 21 -1.66 30.40 -9.93
C GLU A 21 -1.55 29.31 -8.87
N GLN A 22 -2.51 29.26 -7.97
CA GLN A 22 -2.61 28.20 -6.96
C GLN A 22 -2.92 26.89 -7.70
N VAL A 23 -1.88 26.27 -8.27
CA VAL A 23 -2.03 25.00 -8.95
C VAL A 23 -2.37 23.96 -7.88
N SER A 24 -3.49 23.28 -8.07
CA SER A 24 -3.93 22.21 -7.18
C SER A 24 -2.78 21.23 -6.94
N LEU A 25 -2.51 20.87 -5.67
CA LEU A 25 -1.48 19.92 -5.24
C LEU A 25 -1.54 18.62 -6.04
N TRP A 26 -2.75 18.18 -6.39
CA TRP A 26 -3.01 16.99 -7.20
C TRP A 26 -2.55 17.12 -8.65
N ARG A 27 -2.75 18.29 -9.26
CA ARG A 27 -2.33 18.55 -10.66
C ARG A 27 -0.81 18.62 -10.78
N ASP A 28 -0.16 19.25 -9.81
CA ASP A 28 1.31 19.29 -9.75
C ASP A 28 1.90 17.92 -9.44
N GLY A 29 1.31 17.18 -8.49
CA GLY A 29 1.71 15.82 -8.17
C GLY A 29 1.63 14.89 -9.39
N TRP A 30 0.52 14.93 -10.14
CA TRP A 30 0.35 14.15 -11.36
C TRP A 30 1.37 14.51 -12.45
N ARG A 31 1.67 15.80 -12.63
CA ARG A 31 2.69 16.27 -13.60
C ARG A 31 4.08 15.74 -13.23
N ARG A 32 4.43 15.71 -11.94
CA ARG A 32 5.71 15.20 -11.43
C ARG A 32 5.81 13.69 -11.57
N LEU A 33 4.77 12.97 -11.18
CA LEU A 33 4.68 11.51 -11.33
C LEU A 33 4.94 11.09 -12.79
N ARG A 34 4.33 11.78 -13.76
CA ARG A 34 4.53 11.53 -15.20
C ARG A 34 5.96 11.78 -15.69
N ARG A 35 6.76 12.58 -14.98
CA ARG A 35 8.17 12.82 -15.32
C ARG A 35 9.11 11.75 -14.77
N ASN A 36 8.69 11.01 -13.74
CA ASN A 36 9.44 9.90 -13.19
C ASN A 36 9.18 8.64 -14.01
N ARG A 37 10.14 8.24 -14.84
CA ARG A 37 10.01 7.10 -15.77
C ARG A 37 9.80 5.78 -15.03
N LEU A 38 10.46 5.57 -13.87
CA LEU A 38 10.31 4.35 -13.07
C LEU A 38 8.92 4.28 -12.44
N ALA A 39 8.42 5.37 -11.88
CA ALA A 39 7.08 5.43 -11.34
C ALA A 39 6.01 5.21 -12.43
N LEU A 40 6.21 5.77 -13.64
CA LEU A 40 5.30 5.55 -14.75
C LEU A 40 5.30 4.08 -15.22
N ALA A 41 6.47 3.46 -15.34
CA ALA A 41 6.58 2.03 -15.68
C ALA A 41 5.91 1.16 -14.60
N ALA A 42 6.09 1.49 -13.33
CA ALA A 42 5.42 0.83 -12.21
C ALA A 42 3.90 0.94 -12.30
N VAL A 43 3.36 2.13 -12.58
CA VAL A 43 1.91 2.33 -12.77
C VAL A 43 1.39 1.48 -13.93
N VAL A 44 2.08 1.47 -15.08
CA VAL A 44 1.67 0.64 -16.23
C VAL A 44 1.66 -0.84 -15.85
N TYR A 45 2.70 -1.34 -15.18
CA TYR A 45 2.75 -2.73 -14.72
C TYR A 45 1.60 -3.05 -13.75
N LEU A 46 1.37 -2.19 -12.74
CA LEU A 46 0.30 -2.39 -11.77
C LEU A 46 -1.10 -2.37 -12.42
N VAL A 47 -1.32 -1.50 -13.40
CA VAL A 47 -2.57 -1.49 -14.18
C VAL A 47 -2.74 -2.80 -14.95
N ILE A 48 -1.68 -3.27 -15.63
CA ILE A 48 -1.72 -4.57 -16.33
C ILE A 48 -2.01 -5.70 -15.34
N LEU A 49 -1.35 -5.70 -14.17
CA LEU A 49 -1.56 -6.72 -13.15
C LEU A 49 -3.00 -6.72 -12.63
N VAL A 50 -3.57 -5.54 -12.35
CA VAL A 50 -4.98 -5.42 -11.92
C VAL A 50 -5.93 -5.90 -13.02
N VAL A 51 -5.67 -5.54 -14.29
CA VAL A 51 -6.47 -6.02 -15.42
C VAL A 51 -6.39 -7.54 -15.54
N LEU A 52 -5.21 -8.12 -15.43
CA LEU A 52 -5.03 -9.59 -15.46
C LEU A 52 -5.77 -10.26 -14.29
N ALA A 53 -5.69 -9.70 -13.08
CA ALA A 53 -6.41 -10.20 -11.92
C ALA A 53 -7.94 -10.13 -12.10
N VAL A 54 -8.45 -9.04 -12.69
CA VAL A 54 -9.88 -8.89 -12.99
C VAL A 54 -10.31 -9.84 -14.12
N VAL A 55 -9.52 -9.96 -15.17
CA VAL A 55 -9.79 -10.92 -16.26
C VAL A 55 -9.85 -12.33 -15.72
N ALA A 56 -8.95 -12.70 -14.81
CA ALA A 56 -8.91 -14.03 -14.22
C ALA A 56 -10.16 -14.38 -13.37
N LEU A 57 -10.99 -13.41 -12.99
CA LEU A 57 -12.30 -13.68 -12.38
C LEU A 57 -13.28 -14.34 -13.38
N PHE A 58 -13.14 -14.01 -14.65
CA PHE A 58 -14.08 -14.43 -15.70
C PHE A 58 -13.47 -15.42 -16.67
N TRP A 59 -12.16 -15.36 -16.87
CA TRP A 59 -11.46 -16.17 -17.85
C TRP A 59 -10.01 -16.43 -17.46
N THR A 60 -9.61 -17.69 -17.54
CA THR A 60 -8.22 -18.17 -17.49
C THR A 60 -8.04 -19.20 -18.60
N PRO A 61 -6.83 -19.41 -19.14
CA PRO A 61 -6.58 -20.40 -20.20
C PRO A 61 -7.13 -21.79 -19.85
N TYR A 62 -6.93 -22.20 -18.60
CA TYR A 62 -7.48 -23.43 -17.99
C TYR A 62 -8.10 -23.10 -16.65
N LYS A 63 -8.94 -23.98 -16.11
CA LYS A 63 -9.44 -23.82 -14.73
C LYS A 63 -8.25 -23.90 -13.75
N PRO A 64 -7.96 -22.90 -12.93
CA PRO A 64 -6.75 -22.85 -12.09
C PRO A 64 -6.59 -24.04 -11.14
N ASN A 65 -7.72 -24.64 -10.75
CA ASN A 65 -7.77 -25.74 -9.78
C ASN A 65 -8.11 -27.09 -10.42
N ALA A 66 -8.13 -27.19 -11.77
CA ALA A 66 -8.40 -28.46 -12.45
C ALA A 66 -7.15 -29.33 -12.44
N PHE A 67 -7.25 -30.51 -11.83
CA PHE A 67 -6.20 -31.51 -11.83
C PHE A 67 -6.08 -32.16 -13.19
N GLY A 68 -4.84 -32.59 -13.56
CA GLY A 68 -4.62 -33.33 -14.78
C GLY A 68 -4.91 -32.56 -16.08
N SER A 69 -4.83 -31.22 -16.05
CA SER A 69 -4.93 -30.42 -17.27
C SER A 69 -3.75 -30.65 -18.21
N CYS A 70 -2.66 -31.16 -17.68
CA CYS A 70 -1.41 -31.52 -18.34
C CYS A 70 -0.67 -32.60 -17.55
N GLU A 71 0.45 -33.07 -18.08
CA GLU A 71 1.32 -34.00 -17.34
C GLU A 71 1.94 -33.32 -16.11
N THR A 72 2.11 -34.08 -15.03
CA THR A 72 2.79 -33.63 -13.82
C THR A 72 4.17 -33.10 -14.15
N TYR A 73 4.46 -31.86 -13.69
CA TYR A 73 5.72 -31.17 -13.94
C TYR A 73 6.05 -30.95 -15.42
N ALA A 74 5.02 -30.90 -16.30
CA ALA A 74 5.23 -30.58 -17.70
C ALA A 74 5.99 -29.28 -17.88
N THR A 75 6.96 -29.26 -18.79
CA THR A 75 7.76 -28.11 -19.13
C THR A 75 6.94 -27.07 -19.89
N PRO A 76 7.38 -25.79 -19.91
CA PRO A 76 6.75 -24.75 -20.71
C PRO A 76 6.56 -25.17 -22.17
N SER A 77 5.35 -24.97 -22.69
CA SER A 77 4.93 -25.32 -24.04
C SER A 77 3.98 -24.29 -24.62
N GLY A 78 3.63 -24.38 -25.90
CA GLY A 78 2.64 -23.48 -26.51
C GLY A 78 1.24 -23.57 -25.89
N ALA A 79 0.86 -24.76 -25.38
CA ALA A 79 -0.40 -24.94 -24.66
C ALA A 79 -0.32 -24.48 -23.19
N HIS A 80 0.82 -24.70 -22.53
CA HIS A 80 1.07 -24.37 -21.14
C HIS A 80 2.33 -23.50 -21.02
N PRO A 81 2.24 -22.17 -21.20
CA PRO A 81 3.41 -21.27 -21.30
C PRO A 81 4.34 -21.27 -20.09
N PHE A 82 3.81 -21.54 -18.89
CA PHE A 82 4.58 -21.68 -17.65
C PHE A 82 4.64 -23.11 -17.13
N GLY A 83 4.29 -24.11 -18.00
CA GLY A 83 4.27 -25.52 -17.60
C GLY A 83 3.17 -25.85 -16.59
N CYS A 84 3.33 -27.00 -15.92
CA CYS A 84 2.34 -27.51 -14.98
C CYS A 84 2.99 -27.90 -13.66
N ASP A 85 2.21 -27.84 -12.58
CA ASP A 85 2.65 -28.16 -11.23
C ASP A 85 2.62 -29.71 -10.94
N GLU A 86 2.85 -30.07 -9.69
CA GLU A 86 2.87 -31.46 -9.22
C GLU A 86 1.55 -32.21 -9.42
N LEU A 87 0.43 -31.48 -9.51
CA LEU A 87 -0.91 -32.05 -9.69
C LEU A 87 -1.41 -31.93 -11.14
N GLY A 88 -0.54 -31.53 -12.07
CA GLY A 88 -0.90 -31.27 -13.46
C GLY A 88 -1.85 -30.07 -13.64
N ARG A 89 -1.78 -29.08 -12.77
CA ARG A 89 -2.55 -27.84 -12.90
C ARG A 89 -1.73 -26.82 -13.70
N ASP A 90 -2.38 -26.05 -14.57
CA ASP A 90 -1.71 -25.06 -15.42
C ASP A 90 -1.16 -23.89 -14.57
N SER A 91 0.17 -23.71 -14.63
CA SER A 91 0.88 -22.73 -13.83
C SER A 91 0.53 -21.29 -14.20
N LEU A 92 0.24 -20.97 -15.48
CA LEU A 92 -0.18 -19.63 -15.89
C LEU A 92 -1.54 -19.27 -15.32
N SER A 93 -2.52 -20.16 -15.43
CA SER A 93 -3.86 -19.95 -14.88
C SER A 93 -3.83 -19.76 -13.36
N ARG A 94 -2.99 -20.55 -12.68
CA ARG A 94 -2.77 -20.40 -11.22
C ARG A 94 -2.07 -19.09 -10.87
N LEU A 95 -1.10 -18.65 -11.67
CA LEU A 95 -0.40 -17.38 -11.48
C LEU A 95 -1.37 -16.19 -11.61
N MET A 96 -2.28 -16.24 -12.58
CA MET A 96 -3.33 -15.22 -12.76
C MET A 96 -4.32 -15.23 -11.58
N ALA A 97 -4.74 -16.39 -11.12
CA ALA A 97 -5.62 -16.51 -9.93
C ALA A 97 -4.90 -16.06 -8.66
N GLY A 98 -3.62 -16.40 -8.51
CA GLY A 98 -2.78 -15.96 -7.39
C GLY A 98 -2.64 -14.44 -7.31
N ALA A 99 -2.58 -13.75 -8.46
CA ALA A 99 -2.57 -12.28 -8.50
C ALA A 99 -3.82 -11.68 -7.83
N GLN A 100 -4.99 -12.30 -7.96
CA GLN A 100 -6.22 -11.82 -7.30
C GLN A 100 -6.08 -11.89 -5.78
N VAL A 101 -5.60 -13.03 -5.27
CA VAL A 101 -5.44 -13.25 -3.82
C VAL A 101 -4.44 -12.25 -3.25
N SER A 102 -3.24 -12.16 -3.84
CA SER A 102 -2.17 -11.27 -3.35
C SER A 102 -2.57 -9.80 -3.42
N LEU A 103 -3.23 -9.34 -4.51
CA LEU A 103 -3.75 -7.97 -4.60
C LEU A 103 -4.87 -7.72 -3.60
N LEU A 104 -5.79 -8.67 -3.42
CA LEU A 104 -6.90 -8.53 -2.49
C LEU A 104 -6.40 -8.45 -1.04
N VAL A 105 -5.41 -9.27 -0.67
CA VAL A 105 -4.75 -9.20 0.64
C VAL A 105 -4.03 -7.86 0.80
N GLY A 106 -3.21 -7.45 -0.17
CA GLY A 106 -2.47 -6.19 -0.10
C GLY A 106 -3.36 -4.98 0.09
N VAL A 107 -4.36 -4.83 -0.79
CA VAL A 107 -5.30 -3.70 -0.77
C VAL A 107 -6.24 -3.78 0.43
N GLY A 108 -6.80 -4.96 0.72
CA GLY A 108 -7.70 -5.16 1.87
C GLY A 108 -7.02 -4.88 3.20
N THR A 109 -5.79 -5.36 3.40
CA THR A 109 -4.97 -5.02 4.56
C THR A 109 -4.72 -3.51 4.65
N ALA A 110 -4.39 -2.85 3.54
CA ALA A 110 -4.18 -1.41 3.52
C ALA A 110 -5.43 -0.63 3.97
N PHE A 111 -6.62 -1.06 3.57
CA PHE A 111 -7.88 -0.45 4.04
C PHE A 111 -8.07 -0.60 5.55
N ILE A 112 -7.81 -1.79 6.11
CA ILE A 112 -7.92 -2.03 7.55
C ILE A 112 -6.89 -1.18 8.32
N VAL A 113 -5.65 -1.16 7.84
CA VAL A 113 -4.55 -0.36 8.42
C VAL A 113 -4.87 1.13 8.37
N LEU A 114 -5.41 1.62 7.25
CA LEU A 114 -5.85 3.01 7.13
C LEU A 114 -6.97 3.32 8.14
N ALA A 115 -8.00 2.48 8.22
CA ALA A 115 -9.13 2.71 9.12
C ALA A 115 -8.68 2.79 10.59
N ILE A 116 -7.84 1.85 11.05
CA ILE A 116 -7.35 1.79 12.43
C ILE A 116 -6.28 2.86 12.66
N GLY A 117 -5.23 2.87 11.83
CA GLY A 117 -4.06 3.71 12.03
C GLY A 117 -4.36 5.20 11.91
N VAL A 118 -5.17 5.60 10.91
CA VAL A 118 -5.56 7.01 10.76
C VAL A 118 -6.42 7.45 11.92
N THR A 119 -7.42 6.65 12.32
CA THR A 119 -8.31 7.00 13.42
C THR A 119 -7.54 7.16 14.74
N LEU A 120 -6.73 6.16 15.09
CA LEU A 120 -5.95 6.19 16.34
C LEU A 120 -4.86 7.28 16.31
N GLY A 121 -4.21 7.48 15.16
CA GLY A 121 -3.22 8.54 14.99
C GLY A 121 -3.81 9.95 15.12
N LEU A 122 -4.99 10.20 14.52
CA LEU A 122 -5.71 11.47 14.68
C LEU A 122 -6.10 11.71 16.13
N LEU A 123 -6.66 10.71 16.80
CA LEU A 123 -7.07 10.81 18.21
C LEU A 123 -5.88 11.06 19.14
N ALA A 124 -4.80 10.29 19.01
CA ALA A 124 -3.59 10.45 19.80
C ALA A 124 -2.97 11.84 19.63
N GLY A 125 -2.79 12.29 18.36
CA GLY A 125 -2.17 13.58 18.06
C GLY A 125 -3.02 14.78 18.47
N TYR A 126 -4.36 14.68 18.38
CA TYR A 126 -5.25 15.81 18.67
C TYR A 126 -5.59 15.90 20.16
N LEU A 127 -6.02 14.81 20.80
CA LEU A 127 -6.46 14.83 22.21
C LEU A 127 -5.29 14.95 23.16
N ARG A 128 -4.12 14.38 22.85
CA ARG A 128 -2.93 14.35 23.72
C ARG A 128 -3.21 13.70 25.09
N GLY A 129 -2.35 13.97 26.06
CA GLY A 129 -2.52 13.54 27.44
C GLY A 129 -2.65 12.02 27.59
N TRP A 130 -3.64 11.57 28.34
CA TRP A 130 -3.81 10.14 28.63
C TRP A 130 -4.18 9.30 27.40
N VAL A 131 -4.95 9.88 26.44
CA VAL A 131 -5.33 9.18 25.19
C VAL A 131 -4.08 8.87 24.37
N ASP A 132 -3.21 9.85 24.19
CA ASP A 132 -1.94 9.68 23.52
C ASP A 132 -1.03 8.69 24.28
N GLY A 133 -0.99 8.79 25.59
CA GLY A 133 -0.23 7.87 26.45
C GLY A 133 -0.66 6.41 26.28
N VAL A 134 -1.96 6.13 26.31
CA VAL A 134 -2.50 4.77 26.15
C VAL A 134 -2.24 4.24 24.73
N ILE A 135 -2.54 5.00 23.68
CA ILE A 135 -2.30 4.56 22.31
C ILE A 135 -0.81 4.31 22.06
N SER A 136 0.06 5.21 22.54
CA SER A 136 1.51 5.04 22.42
C SER A 136 2.03 3.84 23.21
N LEU A 137 1.47 3.57 24.38
CA LEU A 137 1.80 2.37 25.18
C LEU A 137 1.45 1.10 24.42
N VAL A 138 0.23 1.01 23.86
CA VAL A 138 -0.20 -0.16 23.06
C VAL A 138 0.73 -0.35 21.88
N ILE A 139 1.02 0.72 21.12
CA ILE A 139 1.97 0.66 20.01
C ILE A 139 3.34 0.12 20.46
N ASN A 140 3.88 0.62 21.59
CA ASN A 140 5.19 0.19 22.08
C ASN A 140 5.20 -1.27 22.53
N ILE A 141 4.11 -1.77 23.14
CA ILE A 141 3.97 -3.18 23.52
C ILE A 141 4.03 -4.06 22.26
N PHE A 142 3.25 -3.73 21.22
CA PHE A 142 3.22 -4.50 19.99
C PHE A 142 4.56 -4.49 19.23
N TYR A 143 5.31 -3.38 19.27
CA TYR A 143 6.65 -3.35 18.68
C TYR A 143 7.67 -4.24 19.39
N GLY A 144 7.42 -4.57 20.67
CA GLY A 144 8.24 -5.53 21.41
C GLY A 144 8.02 -6.99 21.00
N ILE A 145 6.95 -7.29 20.26
CA ILE A 145 6.58 -8.64 19.83
C ILE A 145 6.92 -8.80 18.33
N PRO A 146 7.64 -9.87 17.94
CA PRO A 146 7.88 -10.13 16.52
C PRO A 146 6.57 -10.21 15.74
N ALA A 147 6.42 -9.37 14.69
CA ALA A 147 5.20 -9.25 13.92
C ALA A 147 4.68 -10.60 13.37
N LEU A 148 5.59 -11.45 12.90
CA LEU A 148 5.23 -12.78 12.40
C LEU A 148 4.61 -13.68 13.47
N LEU A 149 5.04 -13.57 14.73
CA LEU A 149 4.44 -14.36 15.82
C LEU A 149 3.01 -13.90 16.10
N VAL A 150 2.75 -12.61 16.08
CA VAL A 150 1.40 -12.06 16.25
C VAL A 150 0.49 -12.54 15.11
N ALA A 151 0.96 -12.42 13.86
CA ALA A 151 0.20 -12.88 12.69
C ALA A 151 -0.08 -14.39 12.74
N LEU A 152 0.91 -15.20 13.13
CA LEU A 152 0.79 -16.65 13.29
C LEU A 152 -0.25 -17.01 14.36
N ILE A 153 -0.16 -16.40 15.53
CA ILE A 153 -1.10 -16.67 16.64
C ILE A 153 -2.53 -16.32 16.21
N LEU A 154 -2.73 -15.16 15.60
CA LEU A 154 -4.05 -14.75 15.13
C LEU A 154 -4.59 -15.69 14.05
N TYR A 155 -3.73 -16.13 13.10
CA TYR A 155 -4.12 -17.09 12.08
C TYR A 155 -4.58 -18.43 12.70
N ILE A 156 -3.85 -18.94 13.70
CA ILE A 156 -4.21 -20.18 14.39
C ILE A 156 -5.52 -20.03 15.19
N LEU A 157 -5.70 -18.92 15.88
CA LEU A 157 -6.89 -18.69 16.71
C LEU A 157 -8.16 -18.46 15.89
N MET A 158 -8.05 -17.75 14.77
CA MET A 158 -9.19 -17.39 13.93
C MET A 158 -9.50 -18.46 12.87
N GLY A 159 -8.57 -19.38 12.62
CA GLY A 159 -8.66 -20.38 11.54
C GLY A 159 -8.23 -19.86 10.17
N PRO A 160 -8.03 -20.78 9.21
CA PRO A 160 -7.56 -20.44 7.87
C PRO A 160 -8.61 -19.65 7.08
N GLY A 161 -8.17 -18.62 6.34
CA GLY A 161 -9.04 -17.82 5.49
C GLY A 161 -8.43 -16.50 5.08
N LEU A 162 -8.91 -15.96 3.96
CA LEU A 162 -8.42 -14.72 3.38
C LEU A 162 -8.59 -13.53 4.34
N LEU A 163 -9.77 -13.41 4.96
CA LEU A 163 -10.05 -12.35 5.92
C LEU A 163 -9.16 -12.45 7.18
N THR A 164 -8.93 -13.68 7.66
CA THR A 164 -8.04 -13.94 8.78
C THR A 164 -6.62 -13.45 8.50
N ILE A 165 -6.10 -13.74 7.30
CA ILE A 165 -4.77 -13.26 6.87
C ILE A 165 -4.73 -11.73 6.87
N MET A 166 -5.73 -11.07 6.27
CA MET A 166 -5.80 -9.59 6.25
C MET A 166 -5.82 -9.01 7.65
N ILE A 167 -6.62 -9.55 8.57
CA ILE A 167 -6.71 -9.08 9.97
C ILE A 167 -5.39 -9.33 10.69
N ALA A 168 -4.82 -10.53 10.56
CA ALA A 168 -3.58 -10.91 11.22
C ALA A 168 -2.41 -9.99 10.79
N ILE A 169 -2.29 -9.71 9.50
CA ILE A 169 -1.28 -8.80 8.96
C ILE A 169 -1.56 -7.36 9.42
N SER A 170 -2.82 -6.91 9.33
CA SER A 170 -3.22 -5.57 9.74
C SER A 170 -2.90 -5.29 11.21
N ALA A 171 -3.09 -6.29 12.10
CA ALA A 171 -2.80 -6.20 13.52
C ALA A 171 -1.32 -5.89 13.81
N THR A 172 -0.43 -6.11 12.86
CA THR A 172 1.02 -5.87 13.01
C THR A 172 1.53 -4.61 12.30
N ILE A 173 0.78 -4.05 11.34
CA ILE A 173 1.26 -2.95 10.48
C ILE A 173 0.57 -1.61 10.79
N TRP A 174 -0.60 -1.60 11.43
CA TRP A 174 -1.37 -0.36 11.71
C TRP A 174 -0.58 0.67 12.54
N MET A 175 0.38 0.22 13.32
CA MET A 175 1.16 1.05 14.24
C MET A 175 1.99 2.12 13.51
N ASP A 176 2.60 1.76 12.37
CA ASP A 176 3.40 2.70 11.57
C ASP A 176 2.52 3.80 10.99
N MET A 177 1.32 3.44 10.51
CA MET A 177 0.32 4.41 10.05
C MET A 177 -0.13 5.31 11.19
N ALA A 178 -0.44 4.76 12.37
CA ALA A 178 -0.85 5.54 13.53
C ALA A 178 0.23 6.52 14.00
N ARG A 179 1.50 6.11 14.03
CA ARG A 179 2.62 7.00 14.36
C ARG A 179 2.78 8.14 13.37
N LEU A 180 2.73 7.83 12.08
CA LEU A 180 2.82 8.84 11.03
C LEU A 180 1.70 9.86 11.17
N VAL A 181 0.44 9.40 11.28
CA VAL A 181 -0.73 10.27 11.37
C VAL A 181 -0.71 11.08 12.66
N ARG A 182 -0.29 10.48 13.78
CA ARG A 182 -0.07 11.21 15.04
C ARG A 182 0.92 12.35 14.87
N GLY A 183 2.07 12.10 14.23
CA GLY A 183 3.09 13.13 13.97
C GLY A 183 2.56 14.27 13.09
N GLN A 184 1.83 13.95 12.01
CA GLN A 184 1.18 14.93 11.15
C GLN A 184 0.13 15.74 11.92
N THR A 185 -0.70 15.08 12.73
CA THR A 185 -1.74 15.72 13.53
C THR A 185 -1.15 16.72 14.53
N LEU A 186 -0.07 16.35 15.22
CA LEU A 186 0.64 17.22 16.15
C LEU A 186 1.16 18.48 15.45
N SER A 187 1.76 18.33 14.26
CA SER A 187 2.27 19.47 13.49
C SER A 187 1.17 20.39 12.94
N ILE A 188 0.08 19.79 12.44
CA ILE A 188 -1.02 20.57 11.83
C ILE A 188 -1.86 21.27 12.90
N ARG A 189 -2.06 20.66 14.05
CA ARG A 189 -2.87 21.19 15.15
C ARG A 189 -2.38 22.56 15.66
N GLU A 190 -1.08 22.85 15.55
CA GLU A 190 -0.44 24.08 16.02
C GLU A 190 -0.44 25.20 14.98
N ARG A 191 -1.13 25.00 13.84
CA ARG A 191 -1.23 26.03 12.80
C ARG A 191 -2.35 27.01 13.09
N GLU A 192 -2.14 28.28 12.71
CA GLU A 192 -3.06 29.41 12.95
C GLU A 192 -4.49 29.15 12.48
N PHE A 193 -4.69 28.47 11.34
CA PHE A 193 -6.03 28.19 10.84
C PHE A 193 -6.80 27.20 11.72
N ILE A 194 -6.12 26.34 12.48
CA ILE A 194 -6.75 25.45 13.47
C ILE A 194 -7.15 26.26 14.72
N GLU A 195 -6.33 27.21 15.13
CA GLU A 195 -6.67 28.11 16.24
C GLU A 195 -7.88 28.99 15.88
N ALA A 196 -7.91 29.53 14.67
CA ALA A 196 -9.06 30.27 14.16
C ALA A 196 -10.34 29.41 14.12
N ALA A 197 -10.24 28.15 13.69
CA ALA A 197 -11.37 27.22 13.69
C ALA A 197 -11.89 26.95 15.12
N LYS A 198 -10.98 26.78 16.11
CA LYS A 198 -11.35 26.62 17.52
C LYS A 198 -12.03 27.89 18.07
N ALA A 199 -11.47 29.05 17.79
CA ALA A 199 -12.03 30.33 18.21
C ALA A 199 -13.43 30.58 17.62
N SER A 200 -13.69 30.08 16.42
CA SER A 200 -15.01 30.11 15.76
C SER A 200 -15.98 29.04 16.30
N GLY A 201 -15.63 28.27 17.34
CA GLY A 201 -16.50 27.27 17.97
C GLY A 201 -16.62 25.96 17.20
N ALA A 202 -15.69 25.63 16.29
CA ALA A 202 -15.74 24.37 15.55
C ALA A 202 -15.59 23.18 16.49
N ARG A 203 -16.50 22.17 16.33
CA ARG A 203 -16.46 20.92 17.11
C ARG A 203 -15.22 20.09 16.74
N THR A 204 -14.71 19.29 17.70
CA THR A 204 -13.53 18.42 17.52
C THR A 204 -13.60 17.56 16.26
N GLY A 205 -14.73 16.92 15.99
CA GLY A 205 -14.90 16.11 14.77
C GLY A 205 -14.73 16.94 13.48
N LYS A 206 -15.25 18.17 13.43
CA LYS A 206 -15.10 19.06 12.28
C LYS A 206 -13.62 19.48 12.11
N ILE A 207 -12.91 19.72 13.21
CA ILE A 207 -11.47 20.04 13.15
C ILE A 207 -10.68 18.84 12.65
N LEU A 208 -10.93 17.63 13.17
CA LEU A 208 -10.22 16.41 12.77
C LEU A 208 -10.45 16.07 11.30
N PHE A 209 -11.71 15.90 10.89
CA PHE A 209 -12.03 15.42 9.54
C PHE A 209 -12.16 16.53 8.49
N GLY A 210 -12.47 17.76 8.89
CA GLY A 210 -12.60 18.90 7.98
C GLY A 210 -11.32 19.68 7.77
N HIS A 211 -10.39 19.63 8.72
CA HIS A 211 -9.16 20.44 8.66
C HIS A 211 -7.88 19.60 8.76
N ILE A 212 -7.73 18.74 9.79
CA ILE A 212 -6.46 18.01 10.01
C ILE A 212 -6.28 16.90 9.00
N PHE A 213 -7.26 16.00 8.88
CA PHE A 213 -7.19 14.85 7.98
C PHE A 213 -6.92 15.25 6.51
N PRO A 214 -7.64 16.23 5.90
CA PRO A 214 -7.36 16.63 4.52
C PRO A 214 -5.95 17.18 4.31
N ASN A 215 -5.41 17.87 5.32
CA ASN A 215 -4.04 18.40 5.27
C ASN A 215 -2.96 17.33 5.52
N ALA A 216 -3.31 16.20 6.14
CA ALA A 216 -2.45 15.04 6.35
C ALA A 216 -2.54 14.01 5.21
N MET A 217 -3.47 14.15 4.25
CA MET A 217 -3.74 13.13 3.22
C MET A 217 -2.51 12.80 2.36
N GLY A 218 -1.68 13.78 2.01
CA GLY A 218 -0.48 13.51 1.21
C GLY A 218 0.41 12.43 1.82
N PRO A 219 0.95 12.63 3.03
CA PRO A 219 1.73 11.62 3.75
C PRO A 219 0.98 10.29 3.99
N ILE A 220 -0.34 10.35 4.26
CA ILE A 220 -1.18 9.15 4.49
C ILE A 220 -1.26 8.29 3.23
N ILE A 221 -1.51 8.89 2.06
CA ILE A 221 -1.59 8.19 0.77
C ILE A 221 -0.25 7.56 0.43
N VAL A 222 0.85 8.31 0.60
CA VAL A 222 2.20 7.77 0.39
C VAL A 222 2.44 6.56 1.28
N GLN A 223 2.15 6.65 2.57
CA GLN A 223 2.31 5.52 3.49
C GLN A 223 1.43 4.33 3.11
N ALA A 224 0.18 4.57 2.68
CA ALA A 224 -0.71 3.50 2.24
C ALA A 224 -0.15 2.71 1.05
N THR A 225 0.55 3.36 0.12
CA THR A 225 1.19 2.66 -1.00
C THR A 225 2.32 1.73 -0.57
N PHE A 226 3.01 2.02 0.54
CA PHE A 226 4.03 1.12 1.10
C PHE A 226 3.44 0.00 1.96
N VAL A 227 2.24 0.18 2.53
CA VAL A 227 1.54 -0.89 3.27
C VAL A 227 1.21 -2.06 2.35
N ILE A 228 0.81 -1.81 1.11
CA ILE A 228 0.41 -2.86 0.16
C ILE A 228 1.52 -3.88 -0.10
N PRO A 229 2.74 -3.50 -0.54
CA PRO A 229 3.80 -4.47 -0.79
C PRO A 229 4.26 -5.19 0.48
N ILE A 230 4.24 -4.53 1.64
CA ILE A 230 4.56 -5.18 2.93
C ILE A 230 3.51 -6.25 3.23
N ALA A 231 2.23 -5.98 3.02
CA ALA A 231 1.15 -6.93 3.24
C ALA A 231 1.24 -8.12 2.26
N ILE A 232 1.50 -7.88 0.98
CA ILE A 232 1.70 -8.93 -0.04
C ILE A 232 2.91 -9.82 0.31
N LEU A 233 4.04 -9.22 0.71
CA LEU A 233 5.22 -9.98 1.10
C LEU A 233 4.97 -10.83 2.35
N THR A 234 4.28 -10.27 3.34
CA THR A 234 3.95 -10.99 4.59
C THR A 234 2.98 -12.13 4.32
N GLU A 235 1.97 -11.91 3.47
CA GLU A 235 1.03 -12.95 3.02
C GLU A 235 1.80 -14.06 2.31
N ALA A 236 2.62 -13.73 1.32
CA ALA A 236 3.39 -14.71 0.57
C ALA A 236 4.34 -15.54 1.48
N PHE A 237 4.90 -14.90 2.51
CA PHE A 237 5.72 -15.59 3.49
C PHE A 237 4.91 -16.55 4.37
N LEU A 238 3.74 -16.13 4.86
CA LEU A 238 2.83 -17.01 5.61
C LEU A 238 2.38 -18.19 4.75
N SER A 239 1.99 -17.92 3.51
CA SER A 239 1.60 -18.94 2.54
C SER A 239 2.72 -19.92 2.23
N PHE A 240 3.94 -19.42 2.07
CA PHE A 240 5.14 -20.25 1.87
C PHE A 240 5.37 -21.20 3.05
N LEU A 241 5.02 -20.79 4.27
CA LEU A 241 5.08 -21.65 5.47
C LEU A 241 3.87 -22.58 5.63
N GLY A 242 2.93 -22.60 4.67
CA GLY A 242 1.70 -23.40 4.73
C GLY A 242 0.58 -22.77 5.55
N LEU A 243 0.67 -21.49 5.88
CA LEU A 243 -0.31 -20.71 6.63
C LEU A 243 -1.01 -19.68 5.76
N GLY A 244 -1.10 -19.96 4.48
CA GLY A 244 -1.73 -19.13 3.47
C GLY A 244 -3.22 -19.36 3.33
N VAL A 245 -3.72 -19.02 2.15
CA VAL A 245 -5.10 -19.28 1.77
C VAL A 245 -5.29 -20.80 1.59
N PRO A 246 -6.37 -21.37 2.16
CA PRO A 246 -6.55 -22.82 2.07
C PRO A 246 -6.75 -23.28 0.62
N PRO A 247 -6.24 -24.48 0.27
CA PRO A 247 -6.52 -25.08 -1.02
C PRO A 247 -8.04 -25.17 -1.27
N PRO A 248 -8.51 -25.09 -2.54
CA PRO A 248 -7.72 -25.14 -3.76
C PRO A 248 -7.23 -23.78 -4.27
N GLN A 249 -7.44 -22.69 -3.54
CA GLN A 249 -7.06 -21.37 -3.99
C GLN A 249 -5.53 -21.27 -4.20
N ALA A 250 -5.15 -20.56 -5.25
CA ALA A 250 -3.75 -20.30 -5.55
C ALA A 250 -3.36 -18.89 -5.04
N ASP A 251 -2.19 -18.79 -4.45
CA ASP A 251 -1.47 -17.56 -4.15
C ASP A 251 0.01 -17.73 -4.52
N TRP A 252 0.73 -16.64 -4.70
CA TRP A 252 2.10 -16.72 -5.19
C TRP A 252 3.08 -17.35 -4.19
N GLY A 253 2.85 -17.14 -2.88
CA GLY A 253 3.67 -17.73 -1.82
C GLY A 253 3.52 -19.24 -1.75
N GLY A 254 2.27 -19.72 -1.77
CA GLY A 254 1.95 -21.15 -1.80
C GLY A 254 2.46 -21.83 -3.05
N MET A 255 2.29 -21.20 -4.23
CA MET A 255 2.85 -21.73 -5.49
C MET A 255 4.39 -21.87 -5.44
N ALA A 256 5.08 -20.89 -4.84
CA ALA A 256 6.52 -20.95 -4.66
C ALA A 256 6.92 -22.08 -3.70
N SER A 257 6.17 -22.29 -2.62
CA SER A 257 6.39 -23.39 -1.67
C SER A 257 6.16 -24.75 -2.29
N GLU A 258 5.04 -24.93 -3.02
CA GLU A 258 4.74 -26.17 -3.76
C GLU A 258 5.87 -26.52 -4.75
N GLY A 259 6.34 -25.54 -5.52
CA GLY A 259 7.39 -25.75 -6.52
C GLY A 259 8.79 -25.97 -5.94
N LEU A 260 9.05 -25.60 -4.68
CA LEU A 260 10.38 -25.72 -4.06
C LEU A 260 10.85 -27.17 -3.98
N GLN A 261 9.95 -28.13 -3.79
CA GLN A 261 10.28 -29.56 -3.72
C GLN A 261 10.85 -30.09 -5.04
N ALA A 262 10.45 -29.52 -6.16
CA ALA A 262 10.88 -29.90 -7.50
C ALA A 262 11.87 -28.90 -8.14
N ILE A 263 12.44 -27.95 -7.40
CA ILE A 263 13.27 -26.87 -7.94
C ILE A 263 14.46 -27.32 -8.78
N ARG A 264 15.03 -28.47 -8.47
CA ARG A 264 16.16 -29.06 -9.21
C ARG A 264 15.76 -29.67 -10.57
N LEU A 265 14.49 -30.06 -10.72
CA LEU A 265 13.95 -30.70 -11.92
C LEU A 265 13.23 -29.68 -12.80
N VAL A 266 12.40 -28.86 -12.20
CA VAL A 266 11.48 -27.91 -12.88
C VAL A 266 11.51 -26.54 -12.24
N PRO A 267 12.63 -25.78 -12.33
CA PRO A 267 12.83 -24.51 -11.63
C PRO A 267 11.82 -23.43 -12.04
N HIS A 268 11.23 -23.52 -13.22
CA HIS A 268 10.25 -22.54 -13.72
C HIS A 268 8.99 -22.46 -12.85
N ILE A 269 8.62 -23.53 -12.15
CA ILE A 269 7.44 -23.54 -11.26
C ILE A 269 7.64 -22.62 -10.05
N VAL A 270 8.86 -22.56 -9.49
CA VAL A 270 9.22 -21.63 -8.41
C VAL A 270 9.48 -20.23 -8.96
N LEU A 271 10.19 -20.15 -10.08
CA LEU A 271 10.63 -18.85 -10.64
C LEU A 271 9.47 -17.99 -11.09
N ALA A 272 8.43 -18.57 -11.70
CA ALA A 272 7.28 -17.80 -12.20
C ALA A 272 6.56 -17.00 -11.08
N PRO A 273 6.09 -17.61 -9.98
CA PRO A 273 5.46 -16.86 -8.88
C PRO A 273 6.44 -15.96 -8.15
N SER A 274 7.71 -16.37 -7.98
CA SER A 274 8.73 -15.56 -7.31
C SER A 274 9.07 -14.30 -8.09
N ILE A 275 9.18 -14.37 -9.41
CA ILE A 275 9.38 -13.20 -10.27
C ILE A 275 8.14 -12.29 -10.25
N ALA A 276 6.93 -12.86 -10.38
CA ALA A 276 5.70 -12.09 -10.31
C ALA A 276 5.60 -11.31 -8.99
N LEU A 277 5.87 -11.97 -7.86
CA LEU A 277 5.92 -11.35 -6.54
C LEU A 277 6.97 -10.23 -6.49
N SER A 278 8.22 -10.52 -6.87
CA SER A 278 9.33 -9.57 -6.80
C SER A 278 9.08 -8.32 -7.64
N VAL A 279 8.62 -8.49 -8.89
CA VAL A 279 8.30 -7.37 -9.78
C VAL A 279 7.13 -6.54 -9.24
N THR A 280 6.12 -7.21 -8.65
CA THR A 280 4.98 -6.51 -8.03
C THR A 280 5.41 -5.67 -6.83
N LEU A 281 6.25 -6.23 -5.95
CA LEU A 281 6.80 -5.48 -4.81
C LEU A 281 7.63 -4.28 -5.26
N LEU A 282 8.50 -4.45 -6.26
CA LEU A 282 9.29 -3.36 -6.85
C LEU A 282 8.38 -2.29 -7.48
N ALA A 283 7.34 -2.69 -8.19
CA ALA A 283 6.41 -1.76 -8.82
C ALA A 283 5.66 -0.92 -7.76
N PHE A 284 5.16 -1.53 -6.68
CA PHE A 284 4.54 -0.76 -5.59
C PHE A 284 5.51 0.18 -4.90
N ASN A 285 6.78 -0.22 -4.69
CA ASN A 285 7.79 0.64 -4.11
C ASN A 285 8.11 1.84 -5.03
N PHE A 286 8.36 1.62 -6.33
CA PHE A 286 8.60 2.72 -7.27
C PHE A 286 7.40 3.65 -7.44
N PHE A 287 6.20 3.11 -7.38
CA PHE A 287 4.97 3.91 -7.38
C PHE A 287 4.86 4.75 -6.10
N GLY A 288 5.12 4.16 -4.93
CA GLY A 288 5.12 4.86 -3.64
C GLY A 288 6.17 5.97 -3.58
N ASP A 289 7.40 5.71 -4.04
CA ASP A 289 8.47 6.72 -4.13
C ASP A 289 8.07 7.84 -5.10
N GLY A 290 7.50 7.50 -6.25
CA GLY A 290 7.00 8.49 -7.20
C GLY A 290 5.89 9.37 -6.63
N LEU A 291 4.98 8.81 -5.84
CA LEU A 291 3.96 9.58 -5.10
C LEU A 291 4.58 10.44 -4.00
N ARG A 292 5.54 9.92 -3.26
CA ARG A 292 6.27 10.68 -2.24
C ARG A 292 6.93 11.92 -2.84
N ASP A 293 7.66 11.76 -3.95
CA ASP A 293 8.30 12.86 -4.67
C ASP A 293 7.28 13.86 -5.21
N ALA A 294 6.13 13.37 -5.66
CA ALA A 294 5.05 14.19 -6.19
C ALA A 294 4.39 15.08 -5.10
N PHE A 295 4.23 14.56 -3.89
CA PHE A 295 3.61 15.26 -2.76
C PHE A 295 4.60 15.98 -1.84
N ASP A 296 5.93 15.88 -2.07
CA ASP A 296 6.93 16.59 -1.27
C ASP A 296 6.93 18.10 -1.58
N PRO A 297 6.54 18.96 -0.60
CA PRO A 297 6.52 20.40 -0.80
C PRO A 297 7.93 21.02 -0.87
N ARG A 298 8.97 20.32 -0.43
CA ARG A 298 10.36 20.82 -0.40
C ARG A 298 11.02 20.82 -1.77
N GLN A 299 10.52 20.06 -2.73
CA GLN A 299 11.02 20.02 -4.12
C GLN A 299 10.48 21.17 -5.00
N LYS A 300 9.92 22.23 -4.40
CA LYS A 300 9.52 23.45 -5.09
C LYS A 300 10.73 24.39 -5.31
N ARG A 301 11.80 23.86 -5.92
CA ARG A 301 12.89 24.70 -6.46
C ARG A 301 12.87 24.70 -7.97
#